data_e6102152181ae71278b5196cdd3d00fd
#
_entry.id   e6102152181ae71278b5196cdd3d00fd
#
_cell.length_a   1.000
_cell.length_b   1.000
_cell.length_c   1.000
_cell.angle_alpha   90.00
_cell.angle_beta   90.00
_cell.angle_gamma   90.00
#
_symmetry.space_group_name_H-M   'P 1'
#
loop_
_entity.id
_entity.type
_entity.pdbx_description
1 polymer ?
#
loop_
_entity_poly.entity_id
_entity_poly.type
_entity_poly.pdbx_seq_one_letter_code
_entity_poly.pdbx_strand_id
1 'polypeptide(L)'
;MGALALGLCGGICSVNAKDRMTHNPDVTNTDAILHAWSWNFPAIAENMAKIAEAGFTMVQTSPVQGCYNPEGSSKKIFDDNVAEGNWYYYYQPVNWKIGNQIVGSRDQMKQMMDSAAKYNIRVIVDVLPNHTAFDVDCVDAEMVKAVGGRDKLYHSQGLNSVRDNDRYQCTLWGSGGLPDVNTENPDFQKYYMEFVNDLLSLGVGGFRYDTAKHIGVHSDPVDTASGVKENDFWDVATGRKSVKGVKLAVPYDDLFVYGEILQDKNVPEAEYADYMGQTASSYGYVLREVLEKGSAKDKDLKDWYHQAAPEFLTTWVESHDTYCNAHESAGMTDDQIRTGWVFLTARQNGVPLFFSRPMGSTRQNYWGD
;
A
#
# COMPACT_ATOMS: atom_id res chain seq x y z
N MET A 1 24.01 -59.91 -9.11
CA MET A 1 23.77 -58.84 -10.07
C MET A 1 22.98 -57.77 -9.34
N GLY A 2 23.67 -56.71 -8.95
CA GLY A 2 23.12 -55.65 -8.17
C GLY A 2 22.43 -54.58 -9.03
N ALA A 3 21.30 -54.11 -8.60
CA ALA A 3 20.66 -52.93 -9.13
C ALA A 3 20.89 -51.73 -8.16
N LEU A 4 21.64 -50.75 -8.63
CA LEU A 4 21.84 -49.47 -7.93
C LEU A 4 20.56 -48.65 -8.11
N ALA A 5 19.88 -48.33 -7.01
CA ALA A 5 18.84 -47.29 -6.96
C ALA A 5 19.49 -45.97 -6.58
N LEU A 6 19.58 -45.03 -7.54
CA LEU A 6 19.94 -43.64 -7.28
C LEU A 6 18.74 -42.94 -6.67
N GLY A 7 18.80 -42.69 -5.38
CA GLY A 7 17.89 -41.81 -4.69
C GLY A 7 18.24 -40.33 -4.96
N LEU A 8 17.44 -39.64 -5.74
CA LEU A 8 17.44 -38.21 -5.83
C LEU A 8 16.75 -37.64 -4.56
N CYS A 9 17.54 -37.31 -3.55
CA CYS A 9 17.09 -36.45 -2.47
C CYS A 9 17.02 -35.01 -2.99
N GLY A 10 15.88 -34.64 -3.52
CA GLY A 10 15.50 -33.23 -3.64
C GLY A 10 15.24 -32.69 -2.24
N GLY A 11 16.26 -32.04 -1.66
CA GLY A 11 16.07 -31.29 -0.42
C GLY A 11 15.19 -30.11 -0.71
N ILE A 12 13.90 -30.25 -0.40
CA ILE A 12 13.03 -29.10 -0.16
C ILE A 12 13.59 -28.48 1.12
N CYS A 13 14.34 -27.37 1.00
CA CYS A 13 14.60 -26.50 2.13
C CYS A 13 13.24 -26.00 2.62
N SER A 14 12.67 -26.71 3.58
CA SER A 14 11.60 -26.17 4.39
C SER A 14 12.23 -25.04 5.21
N VAL A 15 12.07 -23.81 4.77
CA VAL A 15 12.30 -22.64 5.61
C VAL A 15 11.42 -22.85 6.84
N ASN A 16 12.04 -22.97 7.99
CA ASN A 16 11.33 -23.15 9.25
C ASN A 16 10.33 -21.99 9.39
N ALA A 17 9.09 -22.31 9.74
CA ALA A 17 8.05 -21.32 9.97
C ALA A 17 8.42 -20.25 11.05
N LYS A 18 9.49 -20.50 11.80
CA LYS A 18 10.08 -19.56 12.76
C LYS A 18 10.94 -18.45 12.15
N ASP A 19 11.38 -18.60 10.90
CA ASP A 19 12.22 -17.61 10.21
C ASP A 19 11.38 -16.68 9.30
N ARG A 20 10.08 -16.93 9.17
CA ARG A 20 9.16 -15.99 8.52
C ARG A 20 8.83 -14.88 9.51
N MET A 21 9.19 -13.63 9.15
CA MET A 21 8.67 -12.48 9.87
C MET A 21 7.14 -12.55 9.84
N THR A 22 6.54 -12.62 11.02
CA THR A 22 5.09 -12.59 11.17
C THR A 22 4.67 -11.13 11.08
N HIS A 23 4.21 -10.68 9.93
CA HIS A 23 3.87 -9.27 9.70
C HIS A 23 2.71 -8.76 10.54
N ASN A 24 1.99 -9.63 11.23
CA ASN A 24 0.79 -9.29 11.98
C ASN A 24 0.62 -10.24 13.18
N PRO A 25 1.54 -10.24 14.15
CA PRO A 25 1.55 -11.26 15.23
C PRO A 25 0.30 -11.21 16.09
N ASP A 26 -0.36 -10.06 16.20
CA ASP A 26 -1.51 -9.83 17.06
C ASP A 26 -2.83 -9.63 16.30
N VAL A 27 -2.81 -9.78 14.97
CA VAL A 27 -4.03 -9.62 14.17
C VAL A 27 -4.86 -10.90 14.21
N THR A 28 -6.11 -10.74 14.55
CA THR A 28 -7.09 -11.83 14.67
C THR A 28 -8.15 -11.73 13.58
N ASN A 29 -8.96 -12.75 13.40
CA ASN A 29 -10.11 -12.73 12.49
C ASN A 29 -11.25 -11.79 12.93
N THR A 30 -11.09 -11.08 14.05
CA THR A 30 -12.02 -10.04 14.53
C THR A 30 -11.53 -8.64 14.18
N ASP A 31 -10.30 -8.50 13.66
CA ASP A 31 -9.77 -7.20 13.22
C ASP A 31 -10.39 -6.76 11.90
N ALA A 32 -10.57 -5.45 11.77
CA ALA A 32 -11.11 -4.81 10.57
C ALA A 32 -10.50 -3.43 10.38
N ILE A 33 -10.22 -3.07 9.13
CA ILE A 33 -9.66 -1.78 8.74
C ILE A 33 -10.75 -0.88 8.19
N LEU A 34 -10.89 0.33 8.73
CA LEU A 34 -11.56 1.43 8.03
C LEU A 34 -10.55 2.17 7.17
N HIS A 35 -10.70 2.15 5.85
CA HIS A 35 -9.96 3.02 4.95
C HIS A 35 -10.63 4.39 4.93
N ALA A 36 -10.14 5.30 5.77
CA ALA A 36 -10.59 6.69 5.87
C ALA A 36 -10.00 7.52 4.72
N TRP A 37 -10.34 7.10 3.49
CA TRP A 37 -9.80 7.70 2.28
C TRP A 37 -10.27 9.13 2.11
N SER A 38 -9.32 10.04 1.88
CA SER A 38 -9.53 11.48 1.77
C SER A 38 -9.99 12.18 3.05
N TRP A 39 -10.03 11.50 4.17
CA TRP A 39 -10.30 12.15 5.45
C TRP A 39 -9.03 12.87 5.93
N ASN A 40 -9.19 14.12 6.38
CA ASN A 40 -8.12 14.82 7.06
C ASN A 40 -7.95 14.32 8.50
N PHE A 41 -6.78 14.55 9.10
CA PHE A 41 -6.46 14.10 10.45
C PHE A 41 -7.46 14.57 11.51
N PRO A 42 -7.91 15.85 11.51
CA PRO A 42 -8.97 16.28 12.44
C PRO A 42 -10.26 15.48 12.31
N ALA A 43 -10.74 15.22 11.08
CA ALA A 43 -11.96 14.45 10.85
C ALA A 43 -11.83 13.01 11.35
N ILE A 44 -10.70 12.37 11.15
CA ILE A 44 -10.43 11.03 11.71
C ILE A 44 -10.45 11.10 13.24
N ALA A 45 -9.75 12.08 13.83
CA ALA A 45 -9.67 12.24 15.28
C ALA A 45 -11.05 12.46 15.94
N GLU A 46 -11.90 13.29 15.33
CA GLU A 46 -13.26 13.61 15.81
C GLU A 46 -14.21 12.40 15.73
N ASN A 47 -14.00 11.53 14.76
CA ASN A 47 -14.83 10.34 14.58
C ASN A 47 -14.25 9.06 15.21
N MET A 48 -13.11 9.11 15.90
CA MET A 48 -12.42 7.94 16.40
C MET A 48 -13.28 7.08 17.35
N ALA A 49 -14.11 7.72 18.19
CA ALA A 49 -15.06 7.01 19.06
C ALA A 49 -16.08 6.19 18.26
N LYS A 50 -16.64 6.78 17.20
CA LYS A 50 -17.63 6.12 16.32
C LYS A 50 -16.98 4.99 15.51
N ILE A 51 -15.74 5.17 15.09
CA ILE A 51 -14.96 4.14 14.39
C ILE A 51 -14.80 2.91 15.30
N ALA A 52 -14.39 3.13 16.54
CA ALA A 52 -14.27 2.06 17.53
C ALA A 52 -15.64 1.41 17.86
N GLU A 53 -16.70 2.20 18.04
CA GLU A 53 -18.07 1.72 18.29
C GLU A 53 -18.60 0.87 17.11
N ALA A 54 -18.22 1.21 15.88
CA ALA A 54 -18.56 0.44 14.68
C ALA A 54 -17.80 -0.90 14.57
N GLY A 55 -16.85 -1.17 15.47
CA GLY A 55 -16.10 -2.43 15.53
C GLY A 55 -14.82 -2.44 14.70
N PHE A 56 -14.38 -1.31 14.15
CA PHE A 56 -13.07 -1.22 13.53
C PHE A 56 -11.96 -1.19 14.59
N THR A 57 -10.92 -1.96 14.36
CA THR A 57 -9.72 -2.00 15.21
C THR A 57 -8.55 -1.25 14.61
N MET A 58 -8.65 -0.93 13.33
CA MET A 58 -7.63 -0.21 12.57
C MET A 58 -8.25 0.87 11.68
N VAL A 59 -7.49 1.95 11.48
CA VAL A 59 -7.80 3.01 10.51
C VAL A 59 -6.63 3.16 9.57
N GLN A 60 -6.90 3.11 8.26
CA GLN A 60 -5.93 3.44 7.24
C GLN A 60 -6.16 4.88 6.75
N THR A 61 -5.12 5.69 6.75
CA THR A 61 -5.16 7.06 6.21
C THR A 61 -4.89 7.04 4.70
N SER A 62 -5.21 8.14 4.02
CA SER A 62 -4.61 8.47 2.73
C SER A 62 -3.12 8.78 2.90
N PRO A 63 -2.35 8.88 1.78
CA PRO A 63 -0.94 9.26 1.82
C PRO A 63 -0.68 10.55 2.60
N VAL A 64 0.34 10.51 3.46
CA VAL A 64 0.60 11.60 4.41
C VAL A 64 1.83 12.45 4.08
N GLN A 65 2.66 12.01 3.14
CA GLN A 65 3.82 12.77 2.68
C GLN A 65 3.41 13.97 1.84
N GLY A 66 4.35 14.92 1.65
CA GLY A 66 4.14 16.03 0.72
C GLY A 66 3.78 15.53 -0.67
N CYS A 67 2.72 16.08 -1.26
CA CYS A 67 2.22 15.64 -2.55
C CYS A 67 2.02 16.81 -3.52
N TYR A 68 1.84 16.47 -4.80
CA TYR A 68 1.63 17.42 -5.87
C TYR A 68 0.48 18.38 -5.54
N ASN A 69 0.73 19.67 -5.70
CA ASN A 69 -0.23 20.74 -5.43
C ASN A 69 0.06 21.92 -6.37
N PRO A 70 -0.28 21.81 -7.66
CA PRO A 70 0.05 22.84 -8.62
C PRO A 70 -0.66 24.17 -8.32
N GLU A 71 0.04 25.26 -8.57
CA GLU A 71 -0.54 26.60 -8.39
C GLU A 71 -1.72 26.79 -9.33
N GLY A 72 -2.83 27.32 -8.81
CA GLY A 72 -4.05 27.54 -9.59
C GLY A 72 -4.91 26.30 -9.84
N SER A 73 -4.51 25.12 -9.38
CA SER A 73 -5.39 23.95 -9.39
C SER A 73 -6.47 24.08 -8.35
N SER A 74 -7.64 23.49 -8.60
CA SER A 74 -8.61 23.28 -7.55
C SER A 74 -7.98 22.49 -6.42
N LYS A 75 -8.04 23.02 -5.20
CA LYS A 75 -7.63 22.29 -3.99
C LYS A 75 -8.68 21.28 -3.54
N LYS A 76 -9.82 21.24 -4.22
CA LYS A 76 -10.83 20.23 -3.99
C LYS A 76 -10.32 18.91 -4.57
N ILE A 77 -10.39 17.89 -3.78
CA ILE A 77 -10.14 16.50 -4.18
C ILE A 77 -11.06 16.14 -5.35
N PHE A 78 -12.25 16.72 -5.32
CA PHE A 78 -13.30 16.56 -6.29
C PHE A 78 -13.61 17.95 -6.86
N ASP A 79 -13.35 18.14 -8.13
CA ASP A 79 -13.64 19.35 -8.86
C ASP A 79 -14.74 19.06 -9.87
N ASP A 80 -15.84 19.80 -9.79
CA ASP A 80 -16.99 19.71 -10.72
C ASP A 80 -16.59 19.92 -12.19
N ASN A 81 -15.41 20.52 -12.43
CA ASN A 81 -14.89 20.77 -13.77
C ASN A 81 -13.95 19.66 -14.28
N VAL A 82 -13.60 18.70 -13.43
CA VAL A 82 -12.74 17.57 -13.80
C VAL A 82 -13.50 16.30 -13.45
N ALA A 83 -13.89 15.54 -14.45
CA ALA A 83 -14.73 14.34 -14.31
C ALA A 83 -14.20 13.31 -13.29
N GLU A 84 -12.91 13.35 -12.96
CA GLU A 84 -12.22 12.42 -12.08
C GLU A 84 -11.69 13.07 -10.80
N GLY A 85 -11.87 14.40 -10.62
CA GLY A 85 -11.29 15.14 -9.50
C GLY A 85 -9.76 15.14 -9.50
N ASN A 86 -9.18 15.65 -8.44
CA ASN A 86 -7.72 15.73 -8.25
C ASN A 86 -7.22 14.74 -7.18
N TRP A 87 -7.99 13.70 -6.88
CA TRP A 87 -7.67 12.71 -5.85
C TRP A 87 -6.31 12.02 -6.07
N TYR A 88 -5.91 11.81 -7.32
CA TYR A 88 -4.64 11.17 -7.69
C TYR A 88 -3.42 12.04 -7.37
N TYR A 89 -3.59 13.30 -6.97
CA TYR A 89 -2.46 14.14 -6.51
C TYR A 89 -1.86 13.65 -5.19
N TYR A 90 -2.63 12.97 -4.32
CA TYR A 90 -2.06 12.39 -3.08
C TYR A 90 -1.05 11.31 -3.38
N TYR A 91 -1.24 10.61 -4.50
CA TYR A 91 -0.38 9.54 -4.98
C TYR A 91 0.77 10.08 -5.83
N GLN A 92 1.08 11.36 -5.75
CA GLN A 92 2.18 12.02 -6.43
C GLN A 92 3.12 12.72 -5.45
N PRO A 93 4.03 11.97 -4.79
CA PRO A 93 4.96 12.52 -3.81
C PRO A 93 5.87 13.59 -4.40
N VAL A 94 6.08 14.66 -3.65
CA VAL A 94 7.11 15.68 -3.93
C VAL A 94 8.23 15.67 -2.88
N ASN A 95 7.98 15.05 -1.74
CA ASN A 95 8.95 14.76 -0.68
C ASN A 95 8.37 13.69 0.27
N TRP A 96 9.19 13.22 1.21
CA TRP A 96 8.77 12.34 2.30
C TRP A 96 8.91 13.08 3.64
N LYS A 97 8.01 14.02 3.86
CA LYS A 97 7.80 14.76 5.13
C LYS A 97 6.32 14.69 5.48
N ILE A 98 5.98 14.53 6.76
CA ILE A 98 4.58 14.41 7.19
C ILE A 98 3.82 15.71 7.00
N GLY A 99 2.74 15.64 6.24
CA GLY A 99 1.77 16.70 6.03
C GLY A 99 1.63 17.10 4.57
N ASN A 100 0.39 17.32 4.17
CA ASN A 100 0.00 17.86 2.87
C ASN A 100 -1.33 18.60 2.98
N GLN A 101 -1.73 19.24 1.87
CA GLN A 101 -2.94 20.09 1.81
C GLN A 101 -4.26 19.31 2.03
N ILE A 102 -4.24 17.98 1.98
CA ILE A 102 -5.43 17.15 2.07
C ILE A 102 -5.61 16.61 3.49
N VAL A 103 -4.60 15.90 3.99
CA VAL A 103 -4.70 15.23 5.29
C VAL A 103 -4.41 16.16 6.46
N GLY A 104 -3.62 17.22 6.25
CA GLY A 104 -3.26 18.20 7.29
C GLY A 104 -1.79 18.15 7.70
N SER A 105 -1.48 18.80 8.82
CA SER A 105 -0.12 18.96 9.33
C SER A 105 0.33 17.77 10.22
N ARG A 106 1.65 17.71 10.46
CA ARG A 106 2.24 16.74 11.42
C ARG A 106 1.65 16.88 12.83
N ASP A 107 1.37 18.12 13.29
CA ASP A 107 0.76 18.34 14.61
C ASP A 107 -0.69 17.84 14.68
N GLN A 108 -1.45 17.99 13.58
CA GLN A 108 -2.80 17.42 13.47
C GLN A 108 -2.74 15.89 13.43
N MET A 109 -1.75 15.31 12.75
CA MET A 109 -1.52 13.87 12.81
C MET A 109 -1.25 13.40 14.24
N LYS A 110 -0.40 14.11 14.98
CA LYS A 110 -0.16 13.76 16.39
C LYS A 110 -1.45 13.76 17.21
N GLN A 111 -2.31 14.76 17.03
CA GLN A 111 -3.61 14.82 17.72
C GLN A 111 -4.51 13.64 17.35
N MET A 112 -4.51 13.25 16.08
CA MET A 112 -5.22 12.06 15.61
C MET A 112 -4.66 10.78 16.27
N MET A 113 -3.34 10.64 16.35
CA MET A 113 -2.70 9.50 17.01
C MET A 113 -3.03 9.45 18.51
N ASP A 114 -3.02 10.61 19.20
CA ASP A 114 -3.43 10.70 20.60
C ASP A 114 -4.92 10.29 20.80
N SER A 115 -5.78 10.58 19.81
CA SER A 115 -7.16 10.12 19.80
C SER A 115 -7.26 8.61 19.56
N ALA A 116 -6.54 8.07 18.58
CA ALA A 116 -6.51 6.65 18.27
C ALA A 116 -6.08 5.80 19.48
N ALA A 117 -5.05 6.25 20.20
CA ALA A 117 -4.56 5.57 21.40
C ALA A 117 -5.62 5.45 22.51
N LYS A 118 -6.52 6.45 22.67
CA LYS A 118 -7.61 6.41 23.66
C LYS A 118 -8.62 5.30 23.40
N TYR A 119 -8.80 4.92 22.15
CA TYR A 119 -9.77 3.91 21.72
C TYR A 119 -9.11 2.59 21.30
N ASN A 120 -7.80 2.46 21.52
CA ASN A 120 -7.01 1.29 21.11
C ASN A 120 -7.15 0.97 19.61
N ILE A 121 -7.19 2.00 18.78
CA ILE A 121 -7.24 1.89 17.32
C ILE A 121 -5.81 1.96 16.78
N ARG A 122 -5.41 0.97 16.01
CA ARG A 122 -4.14 0.99 15.26
C ARG A 122 -4.28 1.86 14.01
N VAL A 123 -3.36 2.80 13.82
CA VAL A 123 -3.33 3.63 12.61
C VAL A 123 -2.33 3.04 11.62
N ILE A 124 -2.80 2.82 10.40
CA ILE A 124 -2.02 2.38 9.24
C ILE A 124 -1.88 3.58 8.31
N VAL A 125 -0.67 3.84 7.86
CA VAL A 125 -0.39 4.94 6.93
C VAL A 125 -0.13 4.39 5.53
N ASP A 126 -0.79 4.98 4.53
CA ASP A 126 -0.48 4.72 3.13
C ASP A 126 0.81 5.44 2.76
N VAL A 127 1.82 4.73 2.28
CA VAL A 127 3.16 5.25 1.99
C VAL A 127 3.61 4.87 0.58
N LEU A 128 4.25 5.82 -0.09
CA LEU A 128 4.58 5.73 -1.52
C LEU A 128 6.08 5.90 -1.76
N PRO A 129 6.91 4.86 -1.57
CA PRO A 129 8.34 4.97 -1.85
C PRO A 129 8.71 4.86 -3.33
N ASN A 130 7.84 4.28 -4.17
CA ASN A 130 8.16 3.86 -5.52
C ASN A 130 8.39 5.01 -6.52
N HIS A 131 7.65 6.09 -6.42
CA HIS A 131 7.62 7.13 -7.47
C HIS A 131 7.47 8.53 -6.90
N THR A 132 7.70 9.53 -7.76
CA THR A 132 7.40 10.93 -7.47
C THR A 132 6.24 11.45 -8.33
N ALA A 133 5.87 12.71 -8.13
CA ALA A 133 4.96 13.40 -9.03
C ALA A 133 5.46 13.37 -10.49
N PHE A 134 4.51 13.37 -11.44
CA PHE A 134 4.82 13.36 -12.87
C PHE A 134 5.64 14.58 -13.29
N ASP A 135 5.41 15.72 -12.67
CA ASP A 135 6.21 16.93 -12.84
C ASP A 135 7.42 16.87 -11.89
N VAL A 136 8.55 16.43 -12.43
CA VAL A 136 9.82 16.30 -11.69
C VAL A 136 10.37 17.64 -11.19
N ASP A 137 9.89 18.77 -11.72
CA ASP A 137 10.35 20.09 -11.29
C ASP A 137 9.65 20.57 -10.01
N CYS A 138 8.54 19.96 -9.63
CA CYS A 138 7.88 20.23 -8.35
C CYS A 138 8.43 19.41 -7.18
N VAL A 139 9.33 18.47 -7.44
CA VAL A 139 9.97 17.67 -6.37
C VAL A 139 10.90 18.56 -5.53
N ASP A 140 10.80 18.40 -4.20
CA ASP A 140 11.53 19.22 -3.19
C ASP A 140 13.04 19.22 -3.49
N ALA A 141 13.60 20.39 -3.76
CA ALA A 141 15.00 20.56 -4.11
C ALA A 141 15.96 20.16 -2.97
N GLU A 142 15.56 20.31 -1.71
CA GLU A 142 16.36 19.87 -0.56
C GLU A 142 16.41 18.34 -0.52
N MET A 143 15.28 17.68 -0.80
CA MET A 143 15.23 16.23 -0.90
C MET A 143 16.08 15.72 -2.06
N VAL A 144 15.96 16.31 -3.26
CA VAL A 144 16.81 15.97 -4.40
C VAL A 144 18.30 16.09 -4.06
N LYS A 145 18.68 17.15 -3.34
CA LYS A 145 20.06 17.33 -2.87
C LYS A 145 20.45 16.27 -1.84
N ALA A 146 19.56 15.93 -0.92
CA ALA A 146 19.83 14.95 0.15
C ALA A 146 20.09 13.55 -0.41
N VAL A 147 19.46 13.19 -1.52
CA VAL A 147 19.61 11.88 -2.18
C VAL A 147 20.74 11.85 -3.24
N GLY A 148 21.52 12.92 -3.35
CA GLY A 148 22.68 12.98 -4.24
C GLY A 148 22.41 13.57 -5.62
N GLY A 149 21.25 14.17 -5.84
CA GLY A 149 20.85 14.79 -7.11
C GLY A 149 19.80 14.01 -7.88
N ARG A 150 19.24 14.65 -8.92
CA ARG A 150 18.16 14.08 -9.73
C ARG A 150 18.56 12.75 -10.40
N ASP A 151 19.78 12.67 -10.90
CA ASP A 151 20.31 11.45 -11.55
C ASP A 151 20.49 10.27 -10.57
N LYS A 152 20.45 10.54 -9.27
CA LYS A 152 20.51 9.52 -8.22
C LYS A 152 19.15 9.21 -7.61
N LEU A 153 18.19 10.13 -7.77
CA LEU A 153 16.84 9.95 -7.26
C LEU A 153 16.08 8.90 -8.08
N TYR A 154 16.31 8.83 -9.39
CA TYR A 154 15.58 7.93 -10.28
C TYR A 154 16.46 6.78 -10.77
N HIS A 155 15.86 5.63 -11.06
CA HIS A 155 16.51 4.58 -11.83
C HIS A 155 16.95 5.09 -13.21
N SER A 156 17.91 4.42 -13.84
CA SER A 156 18.46 4.83 -15.15
C SER A 156 17.41 4.95 -16.25
N GLN A 157 16.30 4.22 -16.11
CA GLN A 157 15.14 4.26 -16.98
C GLN A 157 13.90 4.86 -16.31
N GLY A 158 14.01 5.33 -15.08
CA GLY A 158 12.88 5.73 -14.24
C GLY A 158 12.05 6.89 -14.78
N LEU A 159 12.61 7.73 -15.66
CA LEU A 159 11.88 8.80 -16.35
C LEU A 159 11.14 8.32 -17.62
N ASN A 160 11.34 7.08 -18.04
CA ASN A 160 10.65 6.49 -19.17
C ASN A 160 9.38 5.80 -18.67
N SER A 161 8.23 6.07 -19.26
CA SER A 161 6.98 5.42 -18.91
C SER A 161 6.67 4.28 -19.85
N VAL A 162 6.38 3.12 -19.28
CA VAL A 162 5.92 1.94 -20.03
C VAL A 162 4.71 1.30 -19.36
N ARG A 163 4.09 0.37 -20.09
CA ARG A 163 3.11 -0.55 -19.54
C ARG A 163 3.85 -1.78 -19.01
N ASP A 164 3.41 -2.28 -17.85
CA ASP A 164 4.00 -3.39 -17.10
C ASP A 164 3.95 -4.71 -17.87
N ASN A 165 4.91 -4.95 -18.74
CA ASN A 165 4.94 -6.18 -19.53
C ASN A 165 5.90 -7.25 -18.97
N ASP A 166 6.92 -6.84 -18.24
CA ASP A 166 7.90 -7.72 -17.59
C ASP A 166 8.45 -7.09 -16.31
N ARG A 167 9.18 -7.87 -15.52
CA ARG A 167 9.73 -7.40 -14.24
C ARG A 167 10.77 -6.30 -14.39
N TYR A 168 11.55 -6.31 -15.45
CA TYR A 168 12.55 -5.27 -15.70
C TYR A 168 11.88 -3.89 -15.85
N GLN A 169 10.83 -3.83 -16.66
CA GLN A 169 10.09 -2.58 -16.86
C GLN A 169 9.25 -2.22 -15.61
N CYS A 170 8.62 -3.22 -15.00
CA CYS A 170 7.78 -3.00 -13.83
C CYS A 170 8.53 -2.38 -12.65
N THR A 171 9.82 -2.73 -12.47
CA THR A 171 10.59 -2.32 -11.28
C THR A 171 11.64 -1.24 -11.53
N LEU A 172 11.90 -0.86 -12.79
CA LEU A 172 12.97 0.08 -13.12
C LEU A 172 12.54 1.22 -14.06
N TRP A 173 11.26 1.24 -14.46
CA TRP A 173 10.73 2.27 -15.35
C TRP A 173 9.52 2.92 -14.71
N GLY A 174 9.27 4.20 -15.05
CA GLY A 174 8.07 4.90 -14.60
C GLY A 174 6.78 4.22 -15.06
N SER A 175 5.78 4.22 -14.22
CA SER A 175 4.46 3.64 -14.48
C SER A 175 3.39 4.73 -14.53
N GLY A 176 2.50 4.67 -15.51
CA GLY A 176 1.41 5.65 -15.64
C GLY A 176 1.84 7.10 -15.82
N GLY A 177 3.08 7.35 -16.26
CA GLY A 177 3.66 8.69 -16.36
C GLY A 177 4.34 9.19 -15.09
N LEU A 178 4.36 8.39 -14.02
CA LEU A 178 5.02 8.72 -12.75
C LEU A 178 6.47 8.23 -12.77
N PRO A 179 7.44 9.11 -12.49
CA PRO A 179 8.86 8.78 -12.47
C PRO A 179 9.22 7.79 -11.35
N ASP A 180 9.93 6.74 -11.72
CA ASP A 180 10.35 5.65 -10.85
C ASP A 180 11.58 6.01 -10.02
N VAL A 181 11.46 5.95 -8.72
CA VAL A 181 12.54 6.28 -7.77
C VAL A 181 13.53 5.12 -7.68
N ASN A 182 14.82 5.45 -7.67
CA ASN A 182 15.88 4.50 -7.34
C ASN A 182 15.82 4.16 -5.84
N THR A 183 14.95 3.22 -5.51
CA THR A 183 14.71 2.79 -4.13
C THR A 183 15.91 2.09 -3.50
N GLU A 184 16.88 1.63 -4.29
CA GLU A 184 18.14 1.04 -3.86
C GLU A 184 19.25 2.08 -3.63
N ASN A 185 18.99 3.37 -3.90
CA ASN A 185 19.91 4.44 -3.56
C ASN A 185 20.02 4.57 -2.02
N PRO A 186 21.21 4.36 -1.40
CA PRO A 186 21.34 4.41 0.06
C PRO A 186 21.04 5.78 0.68
N ASP A 187 21.15 6.87 -0.08
CA ASP A 187 20.77 8.21 0.38
C ASP A 187 19.26 8.39 0.35
N PHE A 188 18.56 7.83 -0.66
CA PHE A 188 17.12 7.79 -0.68
C PHE A 188 16.58 6.89 0.44
N GLN A 189 17.12 5.68 0.60
CA GLN A 189 16.73 4.77 1.67
C GLN A 189 16.86 5.44 3.05
N LYS A 190 17.97 6.13 3.29
CA LYS A 190 18.15 6.89 4.55
C LYS A 190 17.07 7.95 4.72
N TYR A 191 16.84 8.77 3.71
CA TYR A 191 15.84 9.85 3.75
C TYR A 191 14.43 9.30 3.96
N TYR A 192 14.09 8.23 3.27
CA TYR A 192 12.80 7.55 3.41
C TYR A 192 12.63 6.92 4.80
N MET A 193 13.65 6.25 5.33
CA MET A 193 13.61 5.65 6.67
C MET A 193 13.54 6.70 7.79
N GLU A 194 14.08 7.89 7.60
CA GLU A 194 13.90 9.02 8.53
C GLU A 194 12.42 9.44 8.57
N PHE A 195 11.74 9.50 7.44
CA PHE A 195 10.29 9.72 7.37
C PHE A 195 9.48 8.60 8.04
N VAL A 196 9.80 7.34 7.75
CA VAL A 196 9.15 6.18 8.40
C VAL A 196 9.32 6.25 9.92
N ASN A 197 10.52 6.55 10.39
CA ASN A 197 10.81 6.66 11.83
C ASN A 197 10.11 7.87 12.47
N ASP A 198 9.91 8.97 11.74
CA ASP A 198 9.10 10.09 12.22
C ASP A 198 7.63 9.69 12.40
N LEU A 199 7.05 8.92 11.46
CA LEU A 199 5.72 8.34 11.61
C LEU A 199 5.63 7.42 12.84
N LEU A 200 6.60 6.53 13.01
CA LEU A 200 6.68 5.63 14.17
C LEU A 200 6.81 6.38 15.49
N SER A 201 7.52 7.52 15.51
CA SER A 201 7.65 8.39 16.69
C SER A 201 6.31 8.97 17.14
N LEU A 202 5.34 9.09 16.25
CA LEU A 202 3.97 9.53 16.54
C LEU A 202 3.08 8.37 17.02
N GLY A 203 3.55 7.12 16.94
CA GLY A 203 2.79 5.94 17.34
C GLY A 203 2.07 5.23 16.20
N VAL A 204 2.43 5.48 14.93
CA VAL A 204 1.91 4.72 13.79
C VAL A 204 2.16 3.24 13.99
N GLY A 205 1.13 2.42 13.82
CA GLY A 205 1.16 0.99 14.08
C GLY A 205 1.21 0.12 12.82
N GLY A 206 1.33 0.73 11.65
CA GLY A 206 1.43 -0.05 10.42
C GLY A 206 1.52 0.78 9.15
N PHE A 207 1.75 0.09 8.04
CA PHE A 207 1.90 0.71 6.72
C PHE A 207 1.16 -0.08 5.64
N ARG A 208 0.56 0.63 4.70
CA ARG A 208 0.20 0.12 3.39
C ARG A 208 1.20 0.69 2.39
N TYR A 209 1.97 -0.17 1.73
CA TYR A 209 2.88 0.26 0.67
C TYR A 209 2.15 0.30 -0.66
N ASP A 210 1.95 1.52 -1.16
CA ASP A 210 1.42 1.78 -2.50
C ASP A 210 2.38 1.27 -3.57
N THR A 211 1.84 0.76 -4.67
CA THR A 211 2.61 0.26 -5.83
C THR A 211 3.77 -0.67 -5.45
N ALA A 212 3.65 -1.42 -4.36
CA ALA A 212 4.73 -2.25 -3.82
C ALA A 212 5.28 -3.26 -4.83
N LYS A 213 4.44 -3.77 -5.77
CA LYS A 213 4.87 -4.66 -6.84
C LYS A 213 5.91 -4.05 -7.80
N HIS A 214 6.01 -2.70 -7.81
CA HIS A 214 6.94 -1.96 -8.65
C HIS A 214 8.32 -1.76 -8.01
N ILE A 215 8.49 -2.09 -6.74
CA ILE A 215 9.78 -2.08 -6.06
C ILE A 215 10.36 -3.49 -6.07
N GLY A 216 11.56 -3.64 -6.60
CA GLY A 216 12.20 -4.94 -6.82
C GLY A 216 12.41 -5.76 -5.55
N VAL A 217 12.24 -7.07 -5.67
CA VAL A 217 12.72 -8.08 -4.71
C VAL A 217 14.03 -8.69 -5.20
N HIS A 218 14.69 -9.53 -4.40
CA HIS A 218 16.03 -10.06 -4.74
C HIS A 218 16.10 -10.79 -6.07
N SER A 219 15.03 -11.46 -6.50
CA SER A 219 14.99 -12.17 -7.78
C SER A 219 14.78 -11.27 -9.00
N ASP A 220 14.41 -10.02 -8.78
CA ASP A 220 14.13 -9.06 -9.86
C ASP A 220 15.40 -8.52 -10.51
N PRO A 221 15.31 -8.00 -11.75
CA PRO A 221 16.41 -7.31 -12.41
C PRO A 221 16.94 -6.12 -11.58
N VAL A 222 18.25 -5.91 -11.64
CA VAL A 222 18.96 -4.86 -10.91
C VAL A 222 19.38 -3.75 -11.86
N ASP A 223 19.17 -2.48 -11.48
CA ASP A 223 19.63 -1.33 -12.27
C ASP A 223 21.14 -1.07 -12.11
N THR A 224 21.93 -1.92 -12.72
CA THR A 224 23.41 -1.80 -12.71
C THR A 224 23.90 -0.50 -13.34
N ALA A 225 23.13 0.13 -14.22
CA ALA A 225 23.48 1.41 -14.86
C ALA A 225 23.43 2.57 -13.86
N SER A 226 22.57 2.52 -12.86
CA SER A 226 22.56 3.46 -11.71
C SER A 226 23.59 3.13 -10.64
N GLY A 227 24.33 2.01 -10.81
CA GLY A 227 25.34 1.54 -9.85
C GLY A 227 24.75 0.68 -8.71
N VAL A 228 23.48 0.29 -8.82
CA VAL A 228 22.81 -0.64 -7.91
C VAL A 228 23.43 -2.04 -8.03
N LYS A 229 23.55 -2.74 -6.92
CA LYS A 229 24.14 -4.09 -6.87
C LYS A 229 23.13 -5.17 -6.50
N GLU A 230 22.12 -4.81 -5.76
CA GLU A 230 21.06 -5.69 -5.25
C GLU A 230 19.77 -4.90 -4.99
N ASN A 231 18.63 -5.53 -5.07
CA ASN A 231 17.34 -4.96 -4.70
C ASN A 231 17.14 -5.17 -3.19
N ASP A 232 17.58 -4.22 -2.37
CA ASP A 232 17.61 -4.35 -0.91
C ASP A 232 16.66 -3.40 -0.17
N PHE A 233 15.82 -2.68 -0.92
CA PHE A 233 14.88 -1.74 -0.31
C PHE A 233 14.02 -2.39 0.78
N TRP A 234 13.48 -3.58 0.50
CA TRP A 234 12.61 -4.28 1.45
C TRP A 234 13.35 -4.75 2.70
N ASP A 235 14.62 -5.13 2.59
CA ASP A 235 15.43 -5.47 3.76
C ASP A 235 15.62 -4.24 4.66
N VAL A 236 15.81 -3.06 4.08
CA VAL A 236 15.93 -1.80 4.82
C VAL A 236 14.58 -1.41 5.43
N ALA A 237 13.50 -1.43 4.64
CA ALA A 237 12.16 -1.02 5.07
C ALA A 237 11.60 -1.91 6.19
N THR A 238 11.97 -3.20 6.19
CA THR A 238 11.55 -4.18 7.21
C THR A 238 12.53 -4.28 8.40
N GLY A 239 13.58 -3.48 8.40
CA GLY A 239 14.58 -3.45 9.48
C GLY A 239 15.55 -4.64 9.50
N ARG A 240 15.55 -5.51 8.47
CA ARG A 240 16.54 -6.58 8.30
C ARG A 240 17.93 -6.02 8.03
N LYS A 241 18.01 -4.87 7.37
CA LYS A 241 19.22 -4.15 7.02
C LYS A 241 19.15 -2.71 7.54
N SER A 242 20.26 -2.17 8.01
CA SER A 242 20.40 -0.74 8.31
C SER A 242 21.07 -0.01 7.16
N VAL A 243 20.73 1.24 6.93
CA VAL A 243 21.32 2.07 5.89
C VAL A 243 21.91 3.35 6.48
N LYS A 244 23.19 3.62 6.24
CA LYS A 244 23.89 4.84 6.70
C LYS A 244 23.63 5.20 8.18
N GLY A 245 23.57 4.18 9.05
CA GLY A 245 23.32 4.34 10.49
C GLY A 245 21.87 4.50 10.89
N VAL A 246 20.95 4.54 9.96
CA VAL A 246 19.50 4.53 10.20
C VAL A 246 18.96 3.10 10.09
N LYS A 247 18.10 2.74 11.02
CA LYS A 247 17.34 1.47 11.01
C LYS A 247 15.90 1.75 11.43
N LEU A 248 15.03 0.78 11.21
CA LEU A 248 13.65 0.84 11.70
C LEU A 248 13.64 1.04 13.22
N ALA A 249 12.85 2.01 13.69
CA ALA A 249 12.87 2.46 15.09
C ALA A 249 12.17 1.51 16.06
N VAL A 250 11.33 0.60 15.54
CA VAL A 250 10.58 -0.40 16.32
C VAL A 250 10.80 -1.78 15.72
N PRO A 251 10.56 -2.88 16.46
CA PRO A 251 10.53 -4.21 15.88
C PRO A 251 9.50 -4.28 14.75
N TYR A 252 9.88 -4.86 13.62
CA TYR A 252 8.99 -4.98 12.46
C TYR A 252 7.73 -5.83 12.78
N ASP A 253 7.89 -6.84 13.63
CA ASP A 253 6.81 -7.71 14.05
C ASP A 253 5.71 -7.00 14.87
N ASP A 254 6.01 -5.81 15.42
CA ASP A 254 5.00 -4.99 16.11
C ASP A 254 4.10 -4.21 15.14
N LEU A 255 4.42 -4.22 13.84
CA LEU A 255 3.74 -3.44 12.82
C LEU A 255 2.78 -4.30 11.99
N PHE A 256 1.61 -3.74 11.69
CA PHE A 256 0.75 -4.27 10.63
C PHE A 256 1.19 -3.71 9.27
N VAL A 257 1.75 -4.55 8.41
CA VAL A 257 2.27 -4.10 7.12
C VAL A 257 1.72 -4.96 5.98
N TYR A 258 1.25 -4.29 4.94
CA TYR A 258 0.90 -4.93 3.69
C TYR A 258 1.21 -4.04 2.49
N GLY A 259 1.42 -4.65 1.34
CA GLY A 259 1.72 -3.97 0.09
C GLY A 259 0.62 -4.15 -0.94
N GLU A 260 0.48 -3.16 -1.80
CA GLU A 260 -0.29 -3.30 -3.02
C GLU A 260 0.49 -4.15 -4.02
N ILE A 261 0.21 -5.46 -3.95
CA ILE A 261 0.79 -6.47 -4.83
C ILE A 261 -0.34 -7.02 -5.70
N LEU A 262 -0.51 -6.45 -6.89
CA LEU A 262 -1.50 -6.95 -7.83
C LEU A 262 -1.03 -8.27 -8.44
N GLN A 263 -1.95 -9.23 -8.60
CA GLN A 263 -1.67 -10.56 -9.15
C GLN A 263 -1.48 -10.51 -10.68
N ASP A 264 -0.36 -9.97 -11.12
CA ASP A 264 0.03 -9.94 -12.51
C ASP A 264 0.91 -11.15 -12.86
N LYS A 265 0.97 -11.50 -14.14
CA LYS A 265 1.57 -12.74 -14.65
C LYS A 265 2.99 -13.04 -14.15
N ASN A 266 3.80 -12.03 -13.91
CA ASN A 266 5.22 -12.18 -13.62
C ASN A 266 5.60 -11.67 -12.20
N VAL A 267 4.63 -11.30 -11.38
CA VAL A 267 4.90 -10.79 -10.03
C VAL A 267 5.28 -11.95 -9.11
N PRO A 268 6.43 -11.91 -8.42
CA PRO A 268 6.86 -12.95 -7.49
C PRO A 268 6.15 -12.80 -6.12
N GLU A 269 4.83 -13.01 -6.08
CA GLU A 269 4.00 -12.84 -4.88
C GLU A 269 4.56 -13.56 -3.65
N ALA A 270 5.07 -14.77 -3.85
CA ALA A 270 5.64 -15.56 -2.76
C ALA A 270 6.87 -14.90 -2.12
N GLU A 271 7.69 -14.20 -2.90
CA GLU A 271 8.86 -13.48 -2.40
C GLU A 271 8.47 -12.22 -1.64
N TYR A 272 7.47 -11.46 -2.13
CA TYR A 272 6.90 -10.35 -1.37
C TYR A 272 6.27 -10.81 -0.04
N ALA A 273 5.70 -12.02 0.00
CA ALA A 273 5.13 -12.57 1.22
C ALA A 273 6.17 -12.84 2.32
N ASP A 274 7.46 -12.87 1.98
CA ASP A 274 8.54 -12.94 2.97
C ASP A 274 8.75 -11.59 3.69
N TYR A 275 8.26 -10.50 3.11
CA TYR A 275 8.41 -9.15 3.66
C TYR A 275 7.13 -8.59 4.26
N MET A 276 5.97 -8.84 3.68
CA MET A 276 4.72 -8.18 4.08
C MET A 276 3.48 -8.96 3.69
N GLY A 277 2.35 -8.59 4.29
CA GLY A 277 1.04 -8.98 3.80
C GLY A 277 0.74 -8.38 2.43
N GLN A 278 -0.30 -8.87 1.75
CA GLN A 278 -0.63 -8.46 0.39
C GLN A 278 -2.10 -8.15 0.22
N THR A 279 -2.39 -7.29 -0.74
CA THR A 279 -3.76 -7.01 -1.16
C THR A 279 -4.34 -8.19 -1.93
N ALA A 280 -5.53 -8.61 -1.56
CA ALA A 280 -6.28 -9.65 -2.30
C ALA A 280 -7.21 -9.03 -3.35
N SER A 281 -6.65 -8.20 -4.26
CA SER A 281 -7.42 -7.45 -5.26
C SER A 281 -8.21 -8.35 -6.21
N SER A 282 -7.63 -9.47 -6.63
CA SER A 282 -8.32 -10.45 -7.47
C SER A 282 -9.47 -11.14 -6.73
N TYR A 283 -9.38 -11.32 -5.40
CA TYR A 283 -10.53 -11.79 -4.61
C TYR A 283 -11.66 -10.77 -4.61
N GLY A 284 -11.34 -9.50 -4.43
CA GLY A 284 -12.31 -8.40 -4.53
C GLY A 284 -13.00 -8.37 -5.90
N TYR A 285 -12.25 -8.61 -6.98
CA TYR A 285 -12.82 -8.71 -8.32
C TYR A 285 -13.84 -9.86 -8.42
N VAL A 286 -13.47 -11.07 -8.01
CA VAL A 286 -14.38 -12.23 -8.02
C VAL A 286 -15.59 -11.99 -7.14
N LEU A 287 -15.41 -11.36 -5.98
CA LEU A 287 -16.50 -11.05 -5.06
C LEU A 287 -17.50 -10.05 -5.70
N ARG A 288 -17.02 -8.99 -6.35
CA ARG A 288 -17.88 -8.03 -7.07
C ARG A 288 -18.66 -8.71 -8.18
N GLU A 289 -18.00 -9.54 -9.00
CA GLU A 289 -18.66 -10.33 -10.06
C GLU A 289 -19.82 -11.18 -9.51
N VAL A 290 -19.63 -11.81 -8.36
CA VAL A 290 -20.65 -12.62 -7.69
C VAL A 290 -21.82 -11.75 -7.21
N LEU A 291 -21.51 -10.61 -6.58
CA LEU A 291 -22.52 -9.68 -6.03
C LEU A 291 -23.36 -9.00 -7.13
N GLU A 292 -22.74 -8.63 -8.24
CA GLU A 292 -23.44 -8.00 -9.36
C GLU A 292 -24.35 -8.96 -10.13
N LYS A 293 -23.94 -10.21 -10.27
CA LYS A 293 -24.74 -11.23 -10.95
C LYS A 293 -25.92 -11.75 -10.12
N GLY A 294 -25.98 -11.37 -8.83
CA GLY A 294 -27.06 -11.79 -7.92
C GLY A 294 -27.13 -13.30 -7.64
N SER A 295 -26.10 -14.04 -8.07
CA SER A 295 -25.97 -15.47 -7.85
C SER A 295 -24.57 -15.78 -7.34
N ALA A 296 -24.40 -15.78 -6.02
CA ALA A 296 -23.19 -16.29 -5.41
C ALA A 296 -23.06 -17.78 -5.75
N LYS A 297 -22.22 -18.10 -6.72
CA LYS A 297 -21.77 -19.47 -6.88
C LYS A 297 -20.61 -19.66 -5.91
N ASP A 298 -20.89 -20.42 -4.89
CA ASP A 298 -19.94 -20.91 -3.88
C ASP A 298 -18.59 -21.35 -4.48
N LYS A 299 -18.64 -21.89 -5.69
CA LYS A 299 -17.50 -22.36 -6.45
C LYS A 299 -16.50 -21.24 -6.81
N ASP A 300 -16.98 -20.09 -7.27
CA ASP A 300 -16.10 -19.03 -7.79
C ASP A 300 -15.24 -18.41 -6.67
N LEU A 301 -15.79 -18.32 -5.45
CA LEU A 301 -15.06 -17.85 -4.28
C LEU A 301 -14.18 -18.92 -3.62
N LYS A 302 -14.56 -20.19 -3.70
CA LYS A 302 -13.79 -21.31 -3.16
C LYS A 302 -12.57 -21.66 -3.99
N ASP A 303 -12.65 -21.54 -5.31
CA ASP A 303 -11.57 -21.88 -6.22
C ASP A 303 -10.54 -20.74 -6.38
N TRP A 304 -10.79 -19.58 -5.75
CA TRP A 304 -9.84 -18.48 -5.76
C TRP A 304 -8.57 -18.85 -5.00
N TYR A 305 -7.43 -18.48 -5.56
CA TYR A 305 -6.11 -18.80 -5.02
C TYR A 305 -5.19 -17.57 -5.01
N HIS A 306 -4.32 -17.50 -3.99
CA HIS A 306 -3.22 -16.55 -3.86
C HIS A 306 -1.96 -17.28 -3.38
N GLN A 307 -0.77 -16.81 -3.79
CA GLN A 307 0.49 -17.43 -3.36
C GLN A 307 0.83 -17.11 -1.90
N ALA A 308 0.46 -15.91 -1.40
CA ALA A 308 0.57 -15.62 0.01
C ALA A 308 -0.46 -16.43 0.82
N ALA A 309 -0.08 -16.80 2.04
CA ALA A 309 -0.99 -17.50 2.95
C ALA A 309 -2.19 -16.62 3.32
N PRO A 310 -3.38 -17.20 3.50
CA PRO A 310 -4.63 -16.44 3.69
C PRO A 310 -4.61 -15.44 4.84
N GLU A 311 -3.86 -15.71 5.90
CA GLU A 311 -3.70 -14.84 7.07
C GLU A 311 -2.94 -13.54 6.77
N PHE A 312 -2.15 -13.51 5.70
CA PHE A 312 -1.40 -12.32 5.26
C PHE A 312 -2.15 -11.47 4.23
N LEU A 313 -3.42 -11.78 3.97
CA LEU A 313 -4.19 -11.08 2.96
C LEU A 313 -5.06 -9.97 3.57
N THR A 314 -5.01 -8.79 2.95
CA THR A 314 -5.99 -7.72 3.18
C THR A 314 -7.04 -7.80 2.07
N THR A 315 -8.30 -8.00 2.46
CA THR A 315 -9.41 -8.22 1.54
C THR A 315 -10.39 -7.06 1.55
N TRP A 316 -11.01 -6.76 0.41
CA TRP A 316 -12.04 -5.72 0.31
C TRP A 316 -13.08 -6.04 -0.75
N VAL A 317 -14.23 -5.40 -0.68
CA VAL A 317 -15.22 -5.36 -1.76
C VAL A 317 -14.80 -4.36 -2.80
N GLU A 318 -14.40 -3.18 -2.34
CA GLU A 318 -13.97 -2.06 -3.16
C GLU A 318 -12.79 -1.32 -2.51
N SER A 319 -12.02 -0.63 -3.33
CA SER A 319 -10.94 0.28 -2.94
C SER A 319 -11.14 1.65 -3.59
N HIS A 320 -10.29 2.62 -3.27
CA HIS A 320 -10.28 3.91 -3.95
C HIS A 320 -10.08 3.75 -5.47
N ASP A 321 -9.21 2.82 -5.91
CA ASP A 321 -8.98 2.58 -7.34
C ASP A 321 -10.21 2.01 -8.04
N THR A 322 -10.85 0.99 -7.48
CA THR A 322 -12.04 0.41 -8.09
C THR A 322 -13.22 1.36 -8.07
N TYR A 323 -13.25 2.30 -7.12
CA TYR A 323 -14.30 3.31 -7.03
C TYR A 323 -14.01 4.55 -7.88
N CYS A 324 -12.83 5.16 -7.70
CA CYS A 324 -12.51 6.47 -8.27
C CYS A 324 -11.83 6.38 -9.64
N ASN A 325 -10.94 5.41 -9.83
CA ASN A 325 -10.11 5.29 -11.03
C ASN A 325 -10.83 4.52 -12.14
N ALA A 326 -11.12 3.25 -11.88
CA ALA A 326 -11.73 2.36 -12.87
C ALA A 326 -13.26 2.39 -12.86
N HIS A 327 -13.88 2.97 -11.84
CA HIS A 327 -15.35 3.00 -11.61
C HIS A 327 -16.01 1.61 -11.55
N GLU A 328 -15.22 0.56 -11.33
CA GLU A 328 -15.71 -0.82 -11.29
C GLU A 328 -16.76 -1.05 -10.20
N SER A 329 -16.57 -0.44 -9.04
CA SER A 329 -17.47 -0.59 -7.90
C SER A 329 -18.44 0.59 -7.71
N ALA A 330 -18.25 1.70 -8.41
CA ALA A 330 -19.04 2.92 -8.21
C ALA A 330 -20.55 2.71 -8.45
N GLY A 331 -20.89 1.78 -9.33
CA GLY A 331 -22.28 1.39 -9.61
C GLY A 331 -22.92 0.44 -8.60
N MET A 332 -22.17 -0.12 -7.67
CA MET A 332 -22.68 -1.06 -6.67
C MET A 332 -23.60 -0.36 -5.66
N THR A 333 -24.71 -1.05 -5.33
CA THR A 333 -25.64 -0.57 -4.31
C THR A 333 -25.11 -0.79 -2.90
N ASP A 334 -25.63 -0.06 -1.93
CA ASP A 334 -25.30 -0.25 -0.51
C ASP A 334 -25.57 -1.68 -0.03
N ASP A 335 -26.62 -2.33 -0.54
CA ASP A 335 -26.93 -3.71 -0.17
C ASP A 335 -25.90 -4.70 -0.72
N GLN A 336 -25.38 -4.45 -1.92
CA GLN A 336 -24.28 -5.26 -2.49
C GLN A 336 -23.01 -5.07 -1.66
N ILE A 337 -22.66 -3.82 -1.31
CA ILE A 337 -21.49 -3.53 -0.46
C ILE A 337 -21.65 -4.17 0.93
N ARG A 338 -22.80 -4.05 1.57
CA ARG A 338 -23.08 -4.69 2.87
C ARG A 338 -22.99 -6.22 2.79
N THR A 339 -23.56 -6.80 1.73
CA THR A 339 -23.48 -8.25 1.51
C THR A 339 -22.02 -8.70 1.32
N GLY A 340 -21.26 -7.96 0.51
CA GLY A 340 -19.83 -8.22 0.34
C GLY A 340 -19.05 -8.11 1.64
N TRP A 341 -19.37 -7.11 2.47
CA TRP A 341 -18.77 -6.95 3.80
C TRP A 341 -19.03 -8.18 4.70
N VAL A 342 -20.25 -8.72 4.68
CA VAL A 342 -20.56 -9.96 5.40
C VAL A 342 -19.69 -11.13 4.91
N PHE A 343 -19.47 -11.26 3.60
CA PHE A 343 -18.58 -12.30 3.07
C PHE A 343 -17.13 -12.11 3.58
N LEU A 344 -16.64 -10.89 3.58
CA LEU A 344 -15.27 -10.60 4.04
C LEU A 344 -15.09 -10.91 5.53
N THR A 345 -16.03 -10.44 6.36
CA THR A 345 -15.95 -10.62 7.83
C THR A 345 -16.24 -12.05 8.28
N ALA A 346 -16.90 -12.85 7.45
CA ALA A 346 -17.12 -14.29 7.70
C ALA A 346 -15.90 -15.15 7.32
N ARG A 347 -14.87 -14.60 6.69
CA ARG A 347 -13.66 -15.38 6.36
C ARG A 347 -12.91 -15.74 7.64
N GLN A 348 -12.35 -16.94 7.65
CA GLN A 348 -11.56 -17.42 8.79
C GLN A 348 -10.23 -16.67 8.92
N ASN A 349 -9.62 -16.26 7.81
CA ASN A 349 -8.29 -15.67 7.75
C ASN A 349 -8.28 -14.42 6.88
N GLY A 350 -7.27 -13.60 7.08
CA GLY A 350 -7.10 -12.30 6.42
C GLY A 350 -7.84 -11.18 7.15
N VAL A 351 -7.53 -9.96 6.80
CA VAL A 351 -8.08 -8.76 7.42
C VAL A 351 -8.99 -8.04 6.42
N PRO A 352 -10.28 -7.87 6.73
CA PRO A 352 -11.18 -7.13 5.88
C PRO A 352 -10.94 -5.62 5.99
N LEU A 353 -10.91 -4.94 4.84
CA LEU A 353 -10.85 -3.50 4.71
C LEU A 353 -12.17 -2.97 4.15
N PHE A 354 -12.74 -2.02 4.86
CA PHE A 354 -13.92 -1.27 4.43
C PHE A 354 -13.48 0.09 3.85
N PHE A 355 -13.76 0.31 2.57
CA PHE A 355 -13.52 1.59 1.92
C PHE A 355 -14.63 2.58 2.28
N SER A 356 -14.24 3.72 2.85
CA SER A 356 -15.19 4.82 3.11
C SER A 356 -15.40 5.62 1.85
N ARG A 357 -16.51 5.41 1.17
CA ARG A 357 -16.92 6.25 0.04
C ARG A 357 -17.03 7.72 0.46
N PRO A 358 -16.77 8.68 -0.43
CA PRO A 358 -17.02 10.09 -0.16
C PRO A 358 -18.44 10.33 0.34
N MET A 359 -18.60 11.26 1.32
CA MET A 359 -19.89 11.57 1.90
C MET A 359 -20.85 12.10 0.82
N GLY A 360 -22.10 11.67 0.84
CA GLY A 360 -23.09 12.07 -0.15
C GLY A 360 -22.90 11.42 -1.54
N SER A 361 -21.93 10.54 -1.72
CA SER A 361 -21.70 9.89 -3.01
C SER A 361 -22.89 9.00 -3.41
N THR A 362 -23.22 9.02 -4.69
CA THR A 362 -24.28 8.23 -5.31
C THR A 362 -23.77 7.60 -6.62
N ARG A 363 -24.59 6.75 -7.23
CA ARG A 363 -24.27 6.18 -8.56
C ARG A 363 -24.17 7.23 -9.67
N GLN A 364 -24.76 8.42 -9.49
CA GLN A 364 -24.74 9.54 -10.42
C GLN A 364 -23.71 10.60 -10.03
N ASN A 365 -23.36 10.67 -8.77
CA ASN A 365 -22.35 11.56 -8.22
C ASN A 365 -21.38 10.77 -7.35
N TYR A 366 -20.32 10.25 -7.95
CA TYR A 366 -19.32 9.44 -7.25
C TYR A 366 -18.57 10.21 -6.15
N TRP A 367 -18.47 11.52 -6.32
CA TRP A 367 -17.65 12.37 -5.49
C TRP A 367 -18.39 12.87 -4.24
N GLY A 368 -19.70 12.75 -4.21
CA GLY A 368 -20.48 13.23 -3.10
C GLY A 368 -20.61 14.76 -3.06
N ASP A 369 -20.84 15.28 -1.87
CA ASP A 369 -21.04 16.71 -1.61
C ASP A 369 -19.80 17.37 -0.99
#